data_76e355ff9f4c249f2153c05de4b4e129
#
_entry.id   76e355ff9f4c249f2153c05de4b4e129
#
_cell.length_a   1.000
_cell.length_b   1.000
_cell.length_c   1.000
_cell.angle_alpha   90.00
_cell.angle_beta   90.00
_cell.angle_gamma   90.00
#
_symmetry.space_group_name_H-M   'P 1'
#
loop_
_entity.id
_entity.type
_entity.pdbx_description
1 polymer ?
#
loop_
_entity_poly.entity_id
_entity_poly.type
_entity_poly.pdbx_seq_one_letter_code
_entity_poly.pdbx_strand_id
1 'polypeptide(L)'
;MRWIQPGWSMVMPGDFIPLYEKDGLIVKLDEYIFRYVCEFQRELMKKGQELIPISVNLSRTSIHHSDIVERYMKIVEENGIPFSCVPVELTETATLNNVMIRDFTEKLVNAGFALHMDDFGSGYSSLITLSELPFNTLKIDKSLIDCIHQQKGRMVVQQVSSWHMDLAWKVVAEGVETADQVELLK
;
A
#
# COMPACT_ATOMS: atom_id res chain seq x y z
N MET A 1 -5.70 6.37 -8.31
CA MET A 1 -5.78 7.80 -8.75
C MET A 1 -5.84 7.89 -10.27
N ARG A 2 -6.51 8.92 -10.84
CA ARG A 2 -6.53 9.24 -12.29
C ARG A 2 -6.40 10.76 -12.43
N TRP A 3 -5.58 11.22 -13.38
CA TRP A 3 -5.44 12.63 -13.64
C TRP A 3 -6.32 13.02 -14.82
N ILE A 4 -7.32 13.86 -14.55
CA ILE A 4 -8.22 14.40 -15.57
C ILE A 4 -7.87 15.87 -15.76
N GLN A 5 -7.32 16.19 -16.93
CA GLN A 5 -6.98 17.57 -17.27
C GLN A 5 -8.13 18.18 -18.08
N PRO A 6 -8.62 19.41 -17.74
CA PRO A 6 -9.69 20.05 -18.50
C PRO A 6 -9.33 20.17 -19.99
N GLY A 7 -10.19 19.63 -20.87
CA GLY A 7 -9.96 19.64 -22.32
C GLY A 7 -9.00 18.58 -22.87
N TRP A 8 -8.49 17.67 -22.03
CA TRP A 8 -7.57 16.60 -22.43
C TRP A 8 -8.12 15.23 -22.04
N SER A 9 -7.51 14.18 -22.59
CA SER A 9 -7.81 12.81 -22.20
C SER A 9 -7.28 12.52 -20.79
N MET A 10 -7.83 11.48 -20.17
CA MET A 10 -7.35 10.95 -18.88
C MET A 10 -5.87 10.52 -19.01
N VAL A 11 -5.03 11.00 -18.10
CA VAL A 11 -3.62 10.60 -18.00
C VAL A 11 -3.51 9.47 -16.97
N MET A 12 -2.85 8.39 -17.35
CA MET A 12 -2.68 7.23 -16.49
C MET A 12 -1.53 7.45 -15.48
N PRO A 13 -1.60 6.82 -14.28
CA PRO A 13 -0.55 6.95 -13.28
C PRO A 13 0.85 6.60 -13.80
N GLY A 14 0.98 5.57 -14.63
CA GLY A 14 2.25 5.17 -15.24
C GLY A 14 2.89 6.25 -16.12
N ASP A 15 2.10 7.22 -16.61
CA ASP A 15 2.61 8.31 -17.49
C ASP A 15 3.11 9.51 -16.68
N PHE A 16 2.52 9.81 -15.50
CA PHE A 16 2.87 11.03 -14.77
C PHE A 16 3.63 10.77 -13.45
N ILE A 17 3.45 9.63 -12.80
CA ILE A 17 4.16 9.33 -11.54
C ILE A 17 5.68 9.37 -11.73
N PRO A 18 6.28 8.73 -12.77
CA PRO A 18 7.73 8.80 -12.97
C PRO A 18 8.26 10.22 -13.15
N LEU A 19 7.47 11.11 -13.76
CA LEU A 19 7.84 12.52 -13.90
C LEU A 19 7.84 13.24 -12.56
N TYR A 20 6.83 12.99 -11.73
CA TYR A 20 6.70 13.57 -10.39
C TYR A 20 7.78 13.07 -9.43
N GLU A 21 8.18 11.80 -9.56
CA GLU A 21 9.31 11.25 -8.82
C GLU A 21 10.62 11.93 -9.20
N LYS A 22 10.88 12.08 -10.50
CA LYS A 22 12.08 12.74 -11.02
C LYS A 22 12.22 14.20 -10.55
N ASP A 23 11.10 14.91 -10.49
CA ASP A 23 11.07 16.34 -10.12
C ASP A 23 10.86 16.55 -8.61
N GLY A 24 10.76 15.47 -7.81
CA GLY A 24 10.49 15.52 -6.37
C GLY A 24 9.09 16.00 -6.00
N LEU A 25 8.20 16.18 -6.99
CA LEU A 25 6.81 16.59 -6.76
C LEU A 25 5.96 15.48 -6.19
N ILE A 26 6.41 14.24 -6.28
CA ILE A 26 5.68 13.07 -5.77
C ILE A 26 5.37 13.19 -4.28
N VAL A 27 6.26 13.78 -3.48
CA VAL A 27 6.05 13.98 -2.03
C VAL A 27 4.84 14.85 -1.75
N LYS A 28 4.64 15.91 -2.55
CA LYS A 28 3.47 16.78 -2.43
C LYS A 28 2.20 16.07 -2.88
N LEU A 29 2.30 15.22 -3.88
CA LEU A 29 1.18 14.43 -4.37
C LEU A 29 0.75 13.37 -3.33
N ASP A 30 1.71 12.67 -2.74
CA ASP A 30 1.44 11.68 -1.69
C ASP A 30 0.74 12.34 -0.49
N GLU A 31 1.26 13.49 -0.02
CA GLU A 31 0.61 14.23 1.08
C GLU A 31 -0.78 14.75 0.70
N TYR A 32 -0.96 15.22 -0.53
CA TYR A 32 -2.27 15.66 -1.01
C TYR A 32 -3.29 14.53 -1.01
N ILE A 33 -2.91 13.36 -1.53
CA ILE A 33 -3.80 12.18 -1.55
C ILE A 33 -4.11 11.71 -0.13
N PHE A 34 -3.09 11.66 0.72
CA PHE A 34 -3.24 11.27 2.12
C PHE A 34 -4.24 12.20 2.85
N ARG A 35 -4.07 13.50 2.71
CA ARG A 35 -4.97 14.52 3.26
C ARG A 35 -6.40 14.37 2.73
N TYR A 36 -6.54 14.16 1.41
CA TYR A 36 -7.84 13.96 0.78
C TYR A 36 -8.58 12.75 1.34
N VAL A 37 -7.88 11.62 1.54
CA VAL A 37 -8.48 10.43 2.15
C VAL A 37 -8.89 10.70 3.61
N CYS A 38 -8.06 11.39 4.39
CA CYS A 38 -8.41 11.75 5.76
C CYS A 38 -9.64 12.67 5.84
N GLU A 39 -9.72 13.67 4.96
CA GLU A 39 -10.88 14.57 4.87
C GLU A 39 -12.14 13.80 4.44
N PHE A 40 -12.03 12.88 3.51
CA PHE A 40 -13.14 12.02 3.09
C PHE A 40 -13.64 11.15 4.25
N GLN A 41 -12.74 10.49 4.98
CA GLN A 41 -13.09 9.71 6.17
C GLN A 41 -13.78 10.57 7.24
N ARG A 42 -13.29 11.78 7.49
CA ARG A 42 -13.94 12.72 8.40
C ARG A 42 -15.37 13.04 7.97
N GLU A 43 -15.62 13.25 6.68
CA GLU A 43 -16.97 13.53 6.17
C GLU A 43 -17.91 12.32 6.32
N LEU A 44 -17.41 11.07 6.14
CA LEU A 44 -18.18 9.87 6.45
C LEU A 44 -18.55 9.80 7.93
N MET A 45 -17.59 10.06 8.81
CA MET A 45 -17.78 10.04 10.26
C MET A 45 -18.82 11.08 10.70
N LYS A 46 -18.77 12.32 10.16
CA LYS A 46 -19.77 13.36 10.43
C LYS A 46 -21.19 12.96 10.01
N LYS A 47 -21.31 12.13 8.99
CA LYS A 47 -22.60 11.60 8.52
C LYS A 47 -23.06 10.39 9.30
N GLY A 48 -22.32 9.95 10.33
CA GLY A 48 -22.60 8.73 11.09
C GLY A 48 -22.45 7.45 10.29
N GLN A 49 -21.68 7.49 9.19
CA GLN A 49 -21.41 6.33 8.35
C GLN A 49 -20.23 5.53 8.93
N GLU A 50 -20.24 4.22 8.69
CA GLU A 50 -19.12 3.35 9.05
C GLU A 50 -17.87 3.74 8.27
N LEU A 51 -16.72 3.82 8.97
CA LEU A 51 -15.44 4.09 8.36
C LEU A 51 -14.86 2.80 7.78
N ILE A 52 -14.57 2.83 6.48
CA ILE A 52 -13.92 1.73 5.77
C ILE A 52 -12.45 2.14 5.56
N PRO A 53 -11.47 1.33 5.97
CA PRO A 53 -10.06 1.63 5.73
C PRO A 53 -9.78 1.87 4.24
N ILE A 54 -9.18 3.01 3.93
CA ILE A 54 -8.75 3.38 2.58
C ILE A 54 -7.24 3.55 2.61
N SER A 55 -6.54 2.61 1.99
CA SER A 55 -5.09 2.63 1.94
C SER A 55 -4.55 3.67 0.96
N VAL A 56 -3.38 4.21 1.29
CA VAL A 56 -2.69 5.22 0.48
C VAL A 56 -1.27 4.76 0.19
N ASN A 57 -0.94 4.73 -1.09
CA ASN A 57 0.42 4.46 -1.54
C ASN A 57 1.38 5.57 -1.12
N LEU A 58 2.56 5.20 -0.65
CA LEU A 58 3.64 6.10 -0.33
C LEU A 58 4.85 5.81 -1.21
N SER A 59 5.31 6.82 -1.93
CA SER A 59 6.46 6.70 -2.81
C SER A 59 7.76 6.50 -2.03
N ARG A 60 8.72 5.82 -2.64
CA ARG A 60 10.07 5.68 -2.09
C ARG A 60 10.71 7.03 -1.77
N THR A 61 10.48 8.03 -2.61
CA THR A 61 10.99 9.40 -2.40
C THR A 61 10.45 10.00 -1.10
N SER A 62 9.17 9.80 -0.81
CA SER A 62 8.53 10.31 0.40
C SER A 62 9.09 9.69 1.67
N ILE A 63 9.47 8.40 1.65
CA ILE A 63 10.09 7.71 2.78
C ILE A 63 11.40 8.37 3.23
N HIS A 64 12.14 8.99 2.31
CA HIS A 64 13.40 9.67 2.62
C HIS A 64 13.23 11.04 3.32
N HIS A 65 12.01 11.54 3.44
CA HIS A 65 11.71 12.76 4.19
C HIS A 65 11.52 12.45 5.68
N SER A 66 12.44 12.92 6.51
CA SER A 66 12.50 12.58 7.94
C SER A 66 11.26 12.98 8.73
N ASP A 67 10.50 13.97 8.25
CA ASP A 67 9.31 14.53 8.88
C ASP A 67 7.97 14.02 8.30
N ILE A 68 8.02 13.03 7.39
CA ILE A 68 6.80 12.57 6.69
C ILE A 68 5.80 11.89 7.66
N VAL A 69 6.31 11.12 8.62
CA VAL A 69 5.47 10.43 9.60
C VAL A 69 4.77 11.44 10.49
N GLU A 70 5.50 12.43 11.00
CA GLU A 70 4.95 13.49 11.85
C GLU A 70 3.89 14.32 11.10
N ARG A 71 4.13 14.62 9.82
CA ARG A 71 3.13 15.29 8.96
C ARG A 71 1.86 14.46 8.79
N TYR A 72 2.00 13.15 8.56
CA TYR A 72 0.86 12.25 8.40
C TYR A 72 0.08 12.09 9.71
N MET A 73 0.77 11.95 10.85
CA MET A 73 0.14 11.94 12.16
C MET A 73 -0.70 13.20 12.40
N LYS A 74 -0.11 14.36 12.12
CA LYS A 74 -0.81 15.65 12.26
C LYS A 74 -2.07 15.72 11.38
N ILE A 75 -2.01 15.26 10.14
CA ILE A 75 -3.16 15.25 9.24
C ILE A 75 -4.28 14.36 9.80
N VAL A 76 -3.96 13.18 10.32
CA VAL A 76 -4.95 12.26 10.93
C VAL A 76 -5.59 12.90 12.17
N GLU A 77 -4.76 13.48 13.05
CA GLU A 77 -5.22 14.17 14.27
C GLU A 77 -6.11 15.37 13.96
N GLU A 78 -5.74 16.23 13.00
CA GLU A 78 -6.53 17.39 12.54
C GLU A 78 -7.91 16.96 12.00
N ASN A 79 -8.01 15.76 11.44
CA ASN A 79 -9.28 15.22 10.94
C ASN A 79 -10.05 14.42 11.99
N GLY A 80 -9.44 14.09 13.12
CA GLY A 80 -10.06 13.37 14.23
C GLY A 80 -10.51 11.94 13.88
N ILE A 81 -9.84 11.30 12.92
CA ILE A 81 -10.13 9.94 12.48
C ILE A 81 -9.16 8.93 13.12
N PRO A 82 -9.53 7.66 13.26
CA PRO A 82 -8.60 6.61 13.68
C PRO A 82 -7.47 6.40 12.67
N PHE A 83 -6.24 6.22 13.13
CA PHE A 83 -5.07 5.93 12.27
C PHE A 83 -5.28 4.66 11.42
N SER A 84 -5.97 3.67 11.96
CA SER A 84 -6.30 2.41 11.26
C SER A 84 -7.22 2.59 10.04
N CYS A 85 -7.87 3.76 9.89
CA CYS A 85 -8.73 4.05 8.75
C CYS A 85 -7.95 4.52 7.50
N VAL A 86 -6.64 4.81 7.64
CA VAL A 86 -5.78 5.23 6.53
C VAL A 86 -4.49 4.40 6.55
N PRO A 87 -4.55 3.13 6.16
CA PRO A 87 -3.36 2.30 6.02
C PRO A 87 -2.37 2.88 5.02
N VAL A 88 -1.07 2.69 5.28
CA VAL A 88 0.00 3.11 4.36
C VAL A 88 0.47 1.91 3.55
N GLU A 89 0.52 2.04 2.24
CA GLU A 89 1.02 1.02 1.32
C GLU A 89 2.44 1.35 0.85
N LEU A 90 3.33 0.38 0.98
CA LEU A 90 4.69 0.44 0.45
C LEU A 90 4.88 -0.66 -0.57
N THR A 91 5.37 -0.30 -1.75
CA THR A 91 5.70 -1.31 -2.76
C THR A 91 6.88 -2.17 -2.32
N GLU A 92 6.93 -3.40 -2.81
CA GLU A 92 8.04 -4.32 -2.60
C GLU A 92 9.39 -3.64 -2.84
N THR A 93 9.53 -2.95 -3.96
CA THR A 93 10.78 -2.27 -4.35
C THR A 93 11.14 -1.08 -3.44
N ALA A 94 10.18 -0.42 -2.83
CA ALA A 94 10.42 0.68 -1.90
C ALA A 94 11.06 0.17 -0.59
N THR A 95 10.86 -1.10 -0.25
CA THR A 95 11.37 -1.73 0.98
C THR A 95 12.77 -2.33 0.84
N LEU A 96 13.32 -2.37 -0.38
CA LEU A 96 14.67 -2.89 -0.62
C LEU A 96 15.73 -1.99 0.02
N ASN A 97 16.46 -2.55 0.96
CA ASN A 97 17.60 -1.97 1.68
C ASN A 97 17.25 -0.87 2.67
N ASN A 98 17.13 -1.18 4.00
CA ASN A 98 17.66 -0.13 4.84
C ASN A 98 17.26 -0.21 6.30
N VAL A 99 18.20 0.09 7.17
CA VAL A 99 17.98 0.57 8.54
C VAL A 99 16.93 1.70 8.55
N MET A 100 16.99 2.61 7.57
CA MET A 100 16.04 3.73 7.41
C MET A 100 14.59 3.28 7.19
N ILE A 101 14.35 2.23 6.40
CA ILE A 101 13.00 1.67 6.17
C ILE A 101 12.46 1.07 7.48
N ARG A 102 13.30 0.40 8.24
CA ARG A 102 12.88 -0.17 9.53
C ARG A 102 12.44 0.94 10.49
N ASP A 103 13.28 1.94 10.73
CA ASP A 103 12.94 3.08 11.59
C ASP A 103 11.65 3.78 11.14
N PHE A 104 11.49 3.96 9.82
CA PHE A 104 10.32 4.58 9.24
C PHE A 104 9.05 3.74 9.47
N THR A 105 9.09 2.43 9.18
CA THR A 105 7.95 1.54 9.34
C THR A 105 7.58 1.34 10.81
N GLU A 106 8.57 1.26 11.70
CA GLU A 106 8.34 1.20 13.15
C GLU A 106 7.66 2.47 13.67
N LYS A 107 8.07 3.66 13.21
CA LYS A 107 7.42 4.92 13.57
C LYS A 107 5.95 4.96 13.13
N LEU A 108 5.65 4.51 11.90
CA LEU A 108 4.27 4.44 11.40
C LEU A 108 3.41 3.51 12.26
N VAL A 109 3.89 2.30 12.53
CA VAL A 109 3.14 1.33 13.33
C VAL A 109 2.98 1.78 14.78
N ASN A 110 4.01 2.39 15.39
CA ASN A 110 3.94 2.96 16.73
C ASN A 110 2.96 4.13 16.83
N ALA A 111 2.77 4.88 15.73
CA ALA A 111 1.74 5.91 15.63
C ALA A 111 0.32 5.34 15.48
N GLY A 112 0.17 4.04 15.18
CA GLY A 112 -1.11 3.36 15.03
C GLY A 112 -1.57 3.14 13.60
N PHE A 113 -0.73 3.44 12.60
CA PHE A 113 -1.02 3.12 11.20
C PHE A 113 -0.93 1.60 10.94
N ALA A 114 -1.84 1.09 10.12
CA ALA A 114 -1.65 -0.20 9.48
C ALA A 114 -0.70 -0.06 8.30
N LEU A 115 0.17 -1.05 8.10
CA LEU A 115 1.19 -1.04 7.06
C LEU A 115 0.96 -2.21 6.11
N HIS A 116 0.78 -1.91 4.83
CA HIS A 116 0.54 -2.89 3.78
C HIS A 116 1.75 -2.99 2.86
N MET A 117 2.14 -4.20 2.53
CA MET A 117 3.08 -4.44 1.43
C MET A 117 2.30 -4.60 0.15
N ASP A 118 2.58 -3.75 -0.84
CA ASP A 118 1.97 -3.76 -2.16
C ASP A 118 2.87 -4.38 -3.23
N ASP A 119 2.28 -4.85 -4.33
CA ASP A 119 2.95 -5.43 -5.50
C ASP A 119 3.82 -6.65 -5.17
N PHE A 120 3.50 -7.44 -4.14
CA PHE A 120 4.32 -8.61 -3.77
C PHE A 120 4.35 -9.66 -4.87
N GLY A 121 5.57 -10.03 -5.28
CA GLY A 121 5.83 -11.00 -6.35
C GLY A 121 6.05 -10.36 -7.72
N SER A 122 5.96 -9.03 -7.84
CA SER A 122 6.29 -8.30 -9.07
C SER A 122 7.78 -8.06 -9.24
N GLY A 123 8.58 -8.22 -8.20
CA GLY A 123 10.00 -7.84 -8.16
C GLY A 123 10.91 -8.86 -7.46
N TYR A 124 11.92 -8.35 -6.78
CA TYR A 124 12.96 -9.14 -6.11
C TYR A 124 12.80 -9.12 -4.58
N SER A 125 11.63 -9.51 -4.08
CA SER A 125 11.44 -9.58 -2.62
C SER A 125 12.40 -10.54 -1.96
N SER A 126 13.05 -10.03 -0.94
CA SER A 126 13.71 -10.88 0.03
C SER A 126 12.71 -11.29 1.09
N LEU A 127 12.51 -12.59 1.32
CA LEU A 127 11.75 -13.10 2.47
C LEU A 127 12.29 -12.56 3.79
N ILE A 128 13.57 -12.18 3.83
CA ILE A 128 14.19 -11.52 4.98
C ILE A 128 13.52 -10.17 5.26
N THR A 129 13.29 -9.35 4.23
CA THR A 129 12.60 -8.06 4.37
C THR A 129 11.22 -8.23 4.98
N LEU A 130 10.47 -9.24 4.54
CA LEU A 130 9.15 -9.55 5.10
C LEU A 130 9.21 -9.91 6.59
N SER A 131 10.25 -10.65 7.00
CA SER A 131 10.40 -11.06 8.41
C SER A 131 10.86 -9.94 9.33
N GLU A 132 11.46 -8.89 8.80
CA GLU A 132 12.05 -7.80 9.55
C GLU A 132 11.16 -6.56 9.68
N LEU A 133 10.20 -6.38 8.77
CA LEU A 133 9.34 -5.20 8.74
C LEU A 133 7.94 -5.50 9.31
N PRO A 134 7.32 -4.57 10.03
CA PRO A 134 6.07 -4.79 10.77
C PRO A 134 4.82 -4.65 9.88
N PHE A 135 4.79 -5.35 8.74
CA PHE A 135 3.60 -5.39 7.89
C PHE A 135 2.47 -6.17 8.55
N ASN A 136 1.23 -5.72 8.31
CA ASN A 136 0.01 -6.44 8.72
C ASN A 136 -0.80 -6.96 7.54
N THR A 137 -0.54 -6.47 6.33
CA THR A 137 -1.23 -6.91 5.12
C THR A 137 -0.22 -7.11 4.00
N LEU A 138 -0.37 -8.20 3.28
CA LEU A 138 0.38 -8.54 2.07
C LEU A 138 -0.58 -8.55 0.89
N LYS A 139 -0.30 -7.75 -0.14
CA LYS A 139 -1.07 -7.70 -1.39
C LYS A 139 -0.29 -8.43 -2.47
N ILE A 140 -0.81 -9.56 -2.90
CA ILE A 140 -0.21 -10.38 -3.97
C ILE A 140 -0.51 -9.70 -5.31
N ASP A 141 0.54 -9.35 -6.04
CA ASP A 141 0.43 -8.72 -7.35
C ASP A 141 -0.22 -9.65 -8.39
N LYS A 142 -0.91 -9.02 -9.34
CA LYS A 142 -1.57 -9.72 -10.46
C LYS A 142 -0.61 -10.64 -11.23
N SER A 143 0.64 -10.23 -11.42
CA SER A 143 1.61 -11.03 -12.18
C SER A 143 1.86 -12.41 -11.55
N LEU A 144 1.83 -12.49 -10.22
CA LEU A 144 1.94 -13.75 -9.50
C LEU A 144 0.63 -14.56 -9.59
N ILE A 145 -0.52 -13.89 -9.51
CA ILE A 145 -1.84 -14.53 -9.69
C ILE A 145 -1.98 -15.09 -11.11
N ASP A 146 -1.50 -14.40 -12.12
CA ASP A 146 -1.53 -14.90 -13.51
C ASP A 146 -0.67 -16.17 -13.74
N CYS A 147 0.29 -16.45 -12.83
CA CYS A 147 1.12 -17.66 -12.93
C CYS A 147 0.42 -18.96 -12.48
N ILE A 148 -0.81 -18.94 -11.98
CA ILE A 148 -1.52 -20.13 -11.47
C ILE A 148 -1.78 -21.21 -12.53
N HIS A 149 -1.73 -20.87 -13.81
CA HIS A 149 -1.84 -21.83 -14.92
C HIS A 149 -0.65 -22.81 -14.97
N GLN A 150 0.46 -22.45 -14.34
CA GLN A 150 1.63 -23.30 -14.18
C GLN A 150 1.60 -23.96 -12.80
N GLN A 151 1.92 -25.25 -12.73
CA GLN A 151 1.92 -25.99 -11.46
C GLN A 151 2.80 -25.32 -10.38
N LYS A 152 3.99 -24.83 -10.76
CA LYS A 152 4.89 -24.13 -9.82
C LYS A 152 4.31 -22.81 -9.35
N GLY A 153 3.70 -22.03 -10.23
CA GLY A 153 3.03 -20.77 -9.88
C GLY A 153 1.87 -21.01 -8.89
N ARG A 154 1.05 -22.02 -9.16
CA ARG A 154 -0.03 -22.44 -8.26
C ARG A 154 0.48 -22.77 -6.86
N MET A 155 1.55 -23.55 -6.74
CA MET A 155 2.16 -23.91 -5.45
C MET A 155 2.68 -22.67 -4.70
N VAL A 156 3.30 -21.72 -5.41
CA VAL A 156 3.80 -20.48 -4.80
C VAL A 156 2.65 -19.64 -4.27
N VAL A 157 1.61 -19.42 -5.08
CA VAL A 157 0.44 -18.62 -4.66
C VAL A 157 -0.26 -19.26 -3.47
N GLN A 158 -0.46 -20.59 -3.46
CA GLN A 158 -1.04 -21.29 -2.32
C GLN A 158 -0.19 -21.13 -1.04
N GLN A 159 1.14 -21.24 -1.16
CA GLN A 159 2.03 -21.08 -0.02
C GLN A 159 2.00 -19.65 0.52
N VAL A 160 2.03 -18.64 -0.35
CA VAL A 160 1.93 -17.22 0.07
C VAL A 160 0.57 -16.94 0.69
N SER A 161 -0.50 -17.48 0.11
CA SER A 161 -1.85 -17.32 0.67
C SER A 161 -1.99 -17.93 2.06
N SER A 162 -1.26 -19.02 2.37
CA SER A 162 -1.29 -19.66 3.70
C SER A 162 -0.61 -18.85 4.79
N TRP A 163 0.16 -17.83 4.48
CA TRP A 163 0.87 -17.01 5.48
C TRP A 163 -0.06 -16.24 6.42
N HIS A 164 -1.33 -16.08 6.05
CA HIS A 164 -2.33 -15.51 6.96
C HIS A 164 -2.49 -16.34 8.25
N MET A 165 -2.30 -17.66 8.17
CA MET A 165 -2.37 -18.55 9.34
C MET A 165 -1.10 -18.50 10.20
N ASP A 166 0.07 -18.46 9.55
CA ASP A 166 1.36 -18.59 10.22
C ASP A 166 1.88 -17.26 10.79
N LEU A 167 1.63 -16.14 10.08
CA LEU A 167 2.17 -14.82 10.40
C LEU A 167 1.11 -13.86 10.95
N ALA A 168 -0.16 -14.30 11.05
CA ALA A 168 -1.31 -13.45 11.41
C ALA A 168 -1.47 -12.21 10.50
N TRP A 169 -1.01 -12.30 9.25
CA TRP A 169 -1.16 -11.24 8.26
C TRP A 169 -2.49 -11.36 7.52
N LYS A 170 -3.01 -10.23 7.07
CA LYS A 170 -4.04 -10.25 6.04
C LYS A 170 -3.38 -10.45 4.69
N VAL A 171 -3.88 -11.39 3.89
CA VAL A 171 -3.40 -11.60 2.52
C VAL A 171 -4.52 -11.19 1.56
N VAL A 172 -4.19 -10.32 0.62
CA VAL A 172 -5.11 -9.82 -0.42
C VAL A 172 -4.53 -10.19 -1.78
N ALA A 173 -5.30 -10.85 -2.62
CA ALA A 173 -4.90 -11.14 -4.00
C ALA A 173 -5.48 -10.09 -4.95
N GLU A 174 -4.62 -9.45 -5.73
CA GLU A 174 -5.02 -8.43 -6.69
C GLU A 174 -5.15 -9.01 -8.11
N GLY A 175 -6.03 -8.39 -8.91
CA GLY A 175 -6.22 -8.79 -10.31
C GLY A 175 -6.80 -10.19 -10.49
N VAL A 176 -7.59 -10.68 -9.54
CA VAL A 176 -8.31 -11.94 -9.66
C VAL A 176 -9.45 -11.75 -10.67
N GLU A 177 -9.40 -12.47 -11.79
CA GLU A 177 -10.31 -12.28 -12.92
C GLU A 177 -11.13 -13.54 -13.28
N THR A 178 -10.68 -14.73 -12.83
CA THR A 178 -11.31 -16.00 -13.21
C THR A 178 -11.81 -16.81 -12.02
N ALA A 179 -12.79 -17.69 -12.25
CA ALA A 179 -13.33 -18.59 -11.24
C ALA A 179 -12.25 -19.56 -10.72
N ASP A 180 -11.34 -20.01 -11.58
CA ASP A 180 -10.24 -20.91 -11.21
C ASP A 180 -9.25 -20.21 -10.24
N GLN A 181 -9.01 -18.90 -10.43
CA GLN A 181 -8.20 -18.11 -9.52
C GLN A 181 -8.88 -17.99 -8.14
N VAL A 182 -10.18 -17.71 -8.12
CA VAL A 182 -10.96 -17.63 -6.88
C VAL A 182 -10.94 -18.96 -6.12
N GLU A 183 -11.11 -20.09 -6.83
CA GLU A 183 -11.14 -21.42 -6.21
C GLU A 183 -9.77 -21.78 -5.58
N LEU A 184 -8.68 -21.36 -6.21
CA LEU A 184 -7.34 -21.59 -5.70
C LEU A 184 -7.03 -20.81 -4.43
N LEU A 185 -7.64 -19.62 -4.28
CA LEU A 185 -7.38 -18.68 -3.18
C LEU A 185 -8.29 -18.89 -1.95
N LYS A 186 -9.26 -19.80 -2.05
CA LYS A 186 -10.13 -20.21 -0.92
C LYS A 186 -9.47 -21.27 -0.06
#